data_f8c5579765acfa5e661992433a2d2bb2
#
_entry.id   f8c5579765acfa5e661992433a2d2bb2
#
_cell.length_a   1.000
_cell.length_b   1.000
_cell.length_c   1.000
_cell.angle_alpha   90.00
_cell.angle_beta   90.00
_cell.angle_gamma   90.00
#
_symmetry.space_group_name_H-M   'P 1'
#
loop_
_entity.id
_entity.type
_entity.pdbx_description
1 polymer ?
#
loop_
_entity_poly.entity_id
_entity_poly.type
_entity_poly.pdbx_seq_one_letter_code
_entity_poly.pdbx_strand_id
1 'polypeptide(L)'
;MKKIPYLFFILLLSYTSCKKNFKENQQLPLNVKTLVGEEGETVILGPMNRANLNTDEFLAWFEPSYKSQKVPVDWVNEHLNLSEKITFKLFLGTWCEDTQRELGPMFKILDALNVHHNRIEMYGLSEFKDSPNRLEKEYEILNIPTLIFFENGIEINRIVEFPVVNLLDDFSKILKKQSYKNSYS
;
A
#
# COMPACT_ATOMS: atom_id res chain seq x y z
N MET A 1 43.49 -56.16 -34.72
CA MET A 1 42.97 -55.62 -33.45
C MET A 1 42.69 -54.14 -33.69
N LYS A 2 41.43 -53.75 -33.94
CA LYS A 2 41.03 -52.36 -34.20
C LYS A 2 40.55 -51.73 -32.89
N LYS A 3 41.23 -50.69 -32.43
CA LYS A 3 40.81 -49.88 -31.26
C LYS A 3 39.75 -48.87 -31.68
N ILE A 4 38.56 -48.93 -31.04
CA ILE A 4 37.47 -47.97 -31.21
C ILE A 4 37.71 -46.86 -30.18
N PRO A 5 37.77 -45.55 -30.54
CA PRO A 5 37.82 -44.47 -29.58
C PRO A 5 36.42 -44.18 -29.03
N TYR A 6 36.30 -44.19 -27.71
CA TYR A 6 35.10 -43.71 -26.98
C TYR A 6 35.02 -42.21 -27.13
N LEU A 7 33.98 -41.75 -27.83
CA LEU A 7 33.61 -40.33 -27.93
C LEU A 7 32.78 -39.95 -26.70
N PHE A 8 33.37 -39.26 -25.76
CA PHE A 8 32.67 -38.72 -24.58
C PHE A 8 31.84 -37.53 -25.03
N PHE A 9 30.53 -37.70 -25.13
CA PHE A 9 29.56 -36.62 -25.41
C PHE A 9 29.28 -35.89 -24.10
N ILE A 10 29.94 -34.75 -23.87
CA ILE A 10 29.65 -33.89 -22.75
C ILE A 10 28.37 -33.10 -23.08
N LEU A 11 27.25 -33.49 -22.46
CA LEU A 11 25.97 -32.81 -22.54
C LEU A 11 26.05 -31.55 -21.64
N LEU A 12 26.33 -30.42 -22.27
CA LEU A 12 26.23 -29.08 -21.60
C LEU A 12 24.76 -28.76 -21.36
N LEU A 13 24.29 -29.06 -20.15
CA LEU A 13 23.03 -28.55 -19.65
C LEU A 13 23.18 -27.03 -19.42
N SER A 14 22.72 -26.25 -20.40
CA SER A 14 22.54 -24.80 -20.24
C SER A 14 21.37 -24.55 -19.28
N TYR A 15 21.70 -24.26 -18.02
CA TYR A 15 20.73 -23.69 -17.09
C TYR A 15 20.36 -22.29 -17.55
N THR A 16 19.30 -22.15 -18.33
CA THR A 16 18.65 -20.86 -18.53
C THR A 16 18.00 -20.45 -17.21
N SER A 17 18.77 -19.72 -16.40
CA SER A 17 18.22 -19.01 -15.24
C SER A 17 17.19 -18.02 -15.73
N CYS A 18 15.92 -18.37 -15.56
CA CYS A 18 14.80 -17.46 -15.81
C CYS A 18 14.88 -16.32 -14.75
N LYS A 19 15.64 -15.28 -15.08
CA LYS A 19 15.54 -14.00 -14.34
C LYS A 19 14.13 -13.49 -14.61
N LYS A 20 13.19 -13.74 -13.68
CA LYS A 20 11.91 -13.01 -13.64
C LYS A 20 12.25 -11.52 -13.66
N ASN A 21 11.97 -10.88 -14.77
CA ASN A 21 12.08 -9.44 -14.91
C ASN A 21 11.04 -8.79 -13.97
N PHE A 22 11.52 -8.34 -12.81
CA PHE A 22 10.73 -7.62 -11.80
C PHE A 22 10.41 -6.18 -12.24
N LYS A 23 10.49 -5.86 -13.55
CA LYS A 23 10.28 -4.52 -14.09
C LYS A 23 8.85 -4.23 -14.57
N GLU A 24 7.91 -5.17 -14.47
CA GLU A 24 6.61 -5.04 -15.16
C GLU A 24 5.49 -4.38 -14.33
N ASN A 25 5.79 -3.81 -13.14
CA ASN A 25 4.74 -3.27 -12.29
C ASN A 25 5.11 -1.95 -11.59
N GLN A 26 5.98 -1.13 -12.18
CA GLN A 26 6.20 0.22 -11.65
C GLN A 26 5.05 1.12 -12.06
N GLN A 27 4.18 1.44 -11.10
CA GLN A 27 3.17 2.46 -11.27
C GLN A 27 3.86 3.81 -11.52
N LEU A 28 3.47 4.50 -12.61
CA LEU A 28 3.94 5.87 -12.86
C LEU A 28 3.19 6.86 -11.96
N PRO A 29 3.84 7.96 -11.52
CA PRO A 29 3.15 8.99 -10.76
C PRO A 29 2.04 9.63 -11.60
N LEU A 30 0.93 9.94 -10.96
CA LEU A 30 -0.14 10.71 -11.59
C LEU A 30 0.27 12.19 -11.70
N ASN A 31 -0.36 12.90 -12.64
CA ASN A 31 -0.28 14.36 -12.67
C ASN A 31 -1.18 14.91 -11.54
N VAL A 32 -0.57 15.31 -10.44
CA VAL A 32 -1.26 15.75 -9.22
C VAL A 32 -1.25 17.27 -9.10
N LYS A 33 -2.29 17.81 -8.47
CA LYS A 33 -2.28 19.21 -8.01
C LYS A 33 -1.54 19.29 -6.69
N THR A 34 -0.67 20.29 -6.54
CA THR A 34 0.06 20.54 -5.31
C THR A 34 -0.18 21.95 -4.80
N LEU A 35 -0.08 22.12 -3.47
CA LEU A 35 0.02 23.41 -2.80
C LEU A 35 1.30 23.41 -1.97
N VAL A 36 1.68 24.60 -1.50
CA VAL A 36 2.68 24.78 -0.46
C VAL A 36 1.92 24.91 0.85
N GLY A 37 2.21 24.05 1.82
CA GLY A 37 1.63 24.07 3.15
C GLY A 37 2.16 25.22 4.02
N GLU A 38 1.65 25.33 5.24
CA GLU A 38 1.99 26.42 6.17
C GLU A 38 3.46 26.40 6.57
N GLU A 39 4.10 25.24 6.64
CA GLU A 39 5.52 25.07 6.96
C GLU A 39 6.42 24.97 5.71
N GLY A 40 5.85 25.18 4.51
CA GLY A 40 6.57 25.15 3.24
C GLY A 40 6.67 23.75 2.58
N GLU A 41 6.02 22.75 3.18
CA GLU A 41 5.96 21.38 2.67
C GLU A 41 5.06 21.26 1.43
N THR A 42 5.27 20.20 0.62
CA THR A 42 4.44 19.91 -0.54
C THR A 42 3.16 19.18 -0.12
N VAL A 43 2.01 19.82 -0.34
CA VAL A 43 0.69 19.22 -0.12
C VAL A 43 0.11 18.71 -1.44
N ILE A 44 -0.12 17.41 -1.55
CA ILE A 44 -0.77 16.78 -2.73
C ILE A 44 -2.28 16.81 -2.55
N LEU A 45 -3.01 17.24 -3.60
CA LEU A 45 -4.47 17.36 -3.59
C LEU A 45 -5.15 16.49 -4.63
N GLY A 46 -6.23 15.84 -4.22
CA GLY A 46 -7.09 15.02 -5.07
C GLY A 46 -6.48 13.65 -5.39
N PRO A 47 -6.87 13.03 -6.52
CA PRO A 47 -6.41 11.71 -6.89
C PRO A 47 -4.88 11.65 -7.00
N MET A 48 -4.30 10.66 -6.34
CA MET A 48 -2.86 10.39 -6.35
C MET A 48 -2.59 8.88 -6.32
N ASN A 49 -1.34 8.49 -6.42
CA ASN A 49 -0.91 7.12 -6.22
C ASN A 49 0.40 7.05 -5.43
N ARG A 50 0.82 5.84 -5.06
CA ARG A 50 2.05 5.65 -4.29
C ARG A 50 3.30 6.19 -5.00
N ALA A 51 3.34 6.16 -6.35
CA ALA A 51 4.49 6.69 -7.09
C ALA A 51 4.66 8.21 -6.97
N ASN A 52 3.60 8.95 -6.61
CA ASN A 52 3.69 10.37 -6.30
C ASN A 52 4.49 10.66 -5.02
N LEU A 53 4.67 9.65 -4.15
CA LEU A 53 5.48 9.76 -2.93
C LEU A 53 6.97 9.44 -3.18
N ASN A 54 7.38 9.19 -4.42
CA ASN A 54 8.75 8.84 -4.77
C ASN A 54 9.62 10.10 -5.04
N THR A 55 9.60 11.03 -4.11
CA THR A 55 10.47 12.22 -4.08
C THR A 55 11.26 12.20 -2.78
N ASP A 56 12.41 12.88 -2.73
CA ASP A 56 13.27 12.91 -1.53
C ASP A 56 12.51 13.40 -0.30
N GLU A 57 11.63 14.39 -0.46
CA GLU A 57 10.79 14.96 0.59
C GLU A 57 9.88 13.89 1.22
N PHE A 58 9.14 13.15 0.40
CA PHE A 58 8.21 12.15 0.92
C PHE A 58 8.90 10.86 1.35
N LEU A 59 9.97 10.45 0.66
CA LEU A 59 10.76 9.28 1.02
C LEU A 59 11.42 9.44 2.39
N ALA A 60 11.73 10.68 2.81
CA ALA A 60 12.35 10.96 4.10
C ALA A 60 11.53 10.43 5.28
N TRP A 61 10.20 10.45 5.20
CA TRP A 61 9.32 9.90 6.24
C TRP A 61 8.67 8.56 5.84
N PHE A 62 8.38 8.35 4.55
CA PHE A 62 7.70 7.14 4.10
C PHE A 62 8.57 5.88 4.25
N GLU A 63 9.83 5.92 3.82
CA GLU A 63 10.71 4.75 3.92
C GLU A 63 10.99 4.28 5.34
N PRO A 64 11.36 5.14 6.30
CA PRO A 64 11.53 4.72 7.68
C PRO A 64 10.26 4.12 8.28
N SER A 65 9.09 4.76 8.08
CA SER A 65 7.82 4.26 8.58
C SER A 65 7.44 2.92 7.95
N TYR A 66 7.65 2.74 6.64
CA TYR A 66 7.44 1.47 5.94
C TYR A 66 8.34 0.34 6.49
N LYS A 67 9.62 0.65 6.75
CA LYS A 67 10.60 -0.32 7.27
C LYS A 67 10.34 -0.70 8.73
N SER A 68 9.67 0.16 9.49
CA SER A 68 9.34 -0.09 10.91
C SER A 68 8.34 -1.24 11.09
N GLN A 69 7.43 -1.42 10.14
CA GLN A 69 6.38 -2.45 10.21
C GLN A 69 6.94 -3.82 9.85
N LYS A 70 6.78 -4.77 10.78
CA LYS A 70 7.04 -6.19 10.54
C LYS A 70 5.72 -6.91 10.27
N VAL A 71 5.71 -7.76 9.25
CA VAL A 71 4.53 -8.60 8.93
C VAL A 71 4.97 -10.06 8.98
N PRO A 72 4.53 -10.82 10.01
CA PRO A 72 4.89 -12.24 10.15
C PRO A 72 4.36 -13.08 8.98
N VAL A 73 5.14 -14.06 8.54
CA VAL A 73 4.77 -14.95 7.43
C VAL A 73 3.49 -15.72 7.73
N ASP A 74 3.31 -16.20 8.95
CA ASP A 74 2.12 -16.92 9.34
C ASP A 74 0.87 -16.04 9.28
N TRP A 75 0.99 -14.78 9.68
CA TRP A 75 -0.07 -13.79 9.54
C TRP A 75 -0.44 -13.57 8.06
N VAL A 76 0.56 -13.46 7.18
CA VAL A 76 0.33 -13.31 5.72
C VAL A 76 -0.42 -14.53 5.18
N ASN A 77 0.05 -15.74 5.49
CA ASN A 77 -0.57 -16.99 5.02
C ASN A 77 -2.04 -17.10 5.43
N GLU A 78 -2.38 -16.62 6.62
CA GLU A 78 -3.75 -16.63 7.15
C GLU A 78 -4.66 -15.62 6.44
N HIS A 79 -4.13 -14.46 6.01
CA HIS A 79 -4.94 -13.34 5.53
C HIS A 79 -4.87 -13.12 4.01
N LEU A 80 -3.94 -13.76 3.31
CA LEU A 80 -3.71 -13.55 1.88
C LEU A 80 -4.99 -13.75 1.05
N ASN A 81 -5.64 -14.90 1.20
CA ASN A 81 -6.86 -15.23 0.45
C ASN A 81 -8.05 -14.34 0.84
N LEU A 82 -8.12 -13.89 2.10
CA LEU A 82 -9.17 -12.99 2.57
C LEU A 82 -9.08 -11.61 1.92
N SER A 83 -7.88 -11.19 1.56
CA SER A 83 -7.63 -9.88 0.93
C SER A 83 -7.89 -9.85 -0.58
N GLU A 84 -8.02 -10.99 -1.28
CA GLU A 84 -8.05 -11.06 -2.74
C GLU A 84 -9.18 -10.24 -3.39
N LYS A 85 -10.34 -10.17 -2.75
CA LYS A 85 -11.54 -9.46 -3.25
C LYS A 85 -11.69 -8.05 -2.68
N ILE A 86 -10.75 -7.64 -1.83
CA ILE A 86 -10.83 -6.34 -1.16
C ILE A 86 -10.17 -5.26 -2.02
N THR A 87 -10.87 -4.15 -2.20
CA THR A 87 -10.31 -2.91 -2.73
C THR A 87 -10.24 -1.86 -1.63
N PHE A 88 -9.40 -0.87 -1.82
CA PHE A 88 -9.08 0.09 -0.77
C PHE A 88 -9.23 1.53 -1.29
N LYS A 89 -9.76 2.42 -0.44
CA LYS A 89 -9.64 3.86 -0.63
C LYS A 89 -8.86 4.44 0.55
N LEU A 90 -7.87 5.25 0.24
CA LEU A 90 -6.99 5.86 1.23
C LEU A 90 -7.04 7.37 1.09
N PHE A 91 -7.54 8.03 2.11
CA PHE A 91 -7.52 9.49 2.25
C PHE A 91 -6.38 9.88 3.17
N LEU A 92 -5.57 10.86 2.75
CA LEU A 92 -4.35 11.24 3.46
C LEU A 92 -4.01 12.71 3.26
N GLY A 93 -3.18 13.27 4.14
CA GLY A 93 -2.52 14.56 3.93
C GLY A 93 -1.02 14.37 3.98
N THR A 94 -0.28 14.80 2.95
CA THR A 94 1.20 14.66 2.96
C THR A 94 1.86 15.50 4.04
N TRP A 95 1.18 16.53 4.52
CA TRP A 95 1.52 17.42 5.64
C TRP A 95 1.23 16.80 7.03
N CYS A 96 0.33 15.81 7.11
CA CYS A 96 -0.19 15.28 8.37
C CYS A 96 0.80 14.30 9.02
N GLU A 97 1.21 14.54 10.27
CA GLU A 97 2.12 13.67 11.02
C GLU A 97 1.57 12.25 11.19
N ASP A 98 0.26 12.10 11.43
CA ASP A 98 -0.37 10.77 11.52
C ASP A 98 -0.29 10.02 10.20
N THR A 99 -0.48 10.72 9.07
CA THR A 99 -0.24 10.13 7.75
C THR A 99 1.21 9.67 7.58
N GLN A 100 2.17 10.51 7.93
CA GLN A 100 3.61 10.20 7.81
C GLN A 100 3.99 8.99 8.66
N ARG A 101 3.37 8.84 9.84
CA ARG A 101 3.59 7.71 10.75
C ARG A 101 2.93 6.41 10.26
N GLU A 102 1.66 6.46 9.84
CA GLU A 102 0.83 5.26 9.61
C GLU A 102 0.85 4.76 8.16
N LEU A 103 1.13 5.63 7.19
CA LEU A 103 1.04 5.30 5.77
C LEU A 103 2.02 4.20 5.35
N GLY A 104 3.28 4.31 5.77
CA GLY A 104 4.30 3.31 5.49
C GLY A 104 3.94 1.92 6.03
N PRO A 105 3.58 1.79 7.32
CA PRO A 105 3.06 0.57 7.92
C PRO A 105 1.85 -0.04 7.18
N MET A 106 0.87 0.77 6.79
CA MET A 106 -0.29 0.32 6.01
C MET A 106 0.14 -0.29 4.68
N PHE A 107 1.00 0.40 3.91
CA PHE A 107 1.54 -0.13 2.66
C PHE A 107 2.38 -1.39 2.84
N LYS A 108 3.11 -1.50 3.95
CA LYS A 108 3.89 -2.72 4.24
C LYS A 108 3.00 -3.95 4.38
N ILE A 109 1.84 -3.80 5.00
CA ILE A 109 0.84 -4.87 5.14
C ILE A 109 0.19 -5.17 3.79
N LEU A 110 -0.23 -4.14 3.04
CA LEU A 110 -0.84 -4.31 1.71
C LEU A 110 0.11 -5.01 0.74
N ASP A 111 1.40 -4.65 0.74
CA ASP A 111 2.43 -5.29 -0.07
C ASP A 111 2.66 -6.76 0.33
N ALA A 112 2.68 -7.06 1.64
CA ALA A 112 2.81 -8.42 2.15
C ALA A 112 1.62 -9.31 1.75
N LEU A 113 0.42 -8.73 1.65
CA LEU A 113 -0.80 -9.38 1.16
C LEU A 113 -0.90 -9.41 -0.38
N ASN A 114 0.16 -9.03 -1.11
CA ASN A 114 0.18 -8.94 -2.58
C ASN A 114 -0.99 -8.11 -3.15
N VAL A 115 -1.41 -7.05 -2.46
CA VAL A 115 -2.43 -6.15 -2.96
C VAL A 115 -1.87 -5.35 -4.13
N HIS A 116 -2.42 -5.60 -5.33
CA HIS A 116 -1.98 -4.89 -6.51
C HIS A 116 -2.41 -3.41 -6.44
N HIS A 117 -1.56 -2.50 -6.95
CA HIS A 117 -1.77 -1.06 -6.87
C HIS A 117 -3.09 -0.57 -7.47
N ASN A 118 -3.65 -1.27 -8.48
CA ASN A 118 -4.96 -0.91 -9.06
C ASN A 118 -6.16 -1.20 -8.13
N ARG A 119 -5.93 -1.87 -7.00
CA ARG A 119 -6.94 -2.08 -5.95
C ARG A 119 -6.87 -1.03 -4.83
N ILE A 120 -5.97 -0.05 -4.96
CA ILE A 120 -5.78 1.01 -3.96
C ILE A 120 -5.98 2.36 -4.65
N GLU A 121 -7.06 3.04 -4.33
CA GLU A 121 -7.29 4.42 -4.73
C GLU A 121 -6.82 5.35 -3.62
N MET A 122 -6.06 6.39 -3.97
CA MET A 122 -5.50 7.33 -2.99
C MET A 122 -5.96 8.75 -3.30
N TYR A 123 -6.25 9.51 -2.25
CA TYR A 123 -6.70 10.90 -2.34
C TYR A 123 -5.98 11.77 -1.32
N GLY A 124 -5.25 12.78 -1.83
CA GLY A 124 -4.60 13.79 -1.01
C GLY A 124 -5.58 14.89 -0.62
N LEU A 125 -5.53 15.32 0.64
CA LEU A 125 -6.35 16.37 1.23
C LEU A 125 -5.50 17.55 1.67
N SER A 126 -6.08 18.76 1.63
CA SER A 126 -5.49 19.97 2.20
C SER A 126 -5.50 19.92 3.73
N GLU A 127 -4.87 20.90 4.36
CA GLU A 127 -4.89 21.08 5.82
C GLU A 127 -6.29 21.31 6.39
N PHE A 128 -7.21 21.81 5.55
CA PHE A 128 -8.64 21.90 5.88
C PHE A 128 -9.40 20.58 5.68
N LYS A 129 -8.66 19.48 5.37
CA LYS A 129 -9.21 18.16 5.07
C LYS A 129 -10.22 18.16 3.91
N ASP A 130 -9.98 19.00 2.89
CA ASP A 130 -10.78 19.05 1.67
C ASP A 130 -9.96 18.72 0.42
N SER A 131 -10.67 18.38 -0.65
CA SER A 131 -10.07 18.07 -1.96
C SER A 131 -10.86 18.74 -3.10
N PRO A 132 -10.23 18.92 -4.29
CA PRO A 132 -10.89 19.52 -5.44
C PRO A 132 -12.22 18.85 -5.83
N ASN A 133 -12.29 17.54 -5.67
CA ASN A 133 -13.46 16.72 -6.06
C ASN A 133 -14.43 16.48 -4.90
N ARG A 134 -14.09 16.93 -3.70
CA ARG A 134 -14.88 16.77 -2.48
C ARG A 134 -15.32 15.34 -2.15
N LEU A 135 -14.51 14.35 -2.56
CA LEU A 135 -14.76 12.94 -2.25
C LEU A 135 -14.71 12.65 -0.75
N GLU A 136 -13.95 13.43 0.00
CA GLU A 136 -13.90 13.35 1.47
C GLU A 136 -15.29 13.50 2.10
N LYS A 137 -16.20 14.27 1.47
CA LYS A 137 -17.58 14.41 1.96
C LYS A 137 -18.45 13.20 1.66
N GLU A 138 -18.27 12.60 0.48
CA GLU A 138 -19.00 11.39 0.08
C GLU A 138 -18.67 10.21 1.02
N TYR A 139 -17.40 10.11 1.43
CA TYR A 139 -16.93 9.05 2.32
C TYR A 139 -16.90 9.45 3.79
N GLU A 140 -17.44 10.62 4.14
CA GLU A 140 -17.50 11.15 5.53
C GLU A 140 -16.13 11.13 6.23
N ILE A 141 -15.10 11.63 5.51
CA ILE A 141 -13.73 11.67 6.04
C ILE A 141 -13.57 12.85 6.98
N LEU A 142 -13.47 12.58 8.27
CA LEU A 142 -13.27 13.57 9.32
C LEU A 142 -11.81 13.61 9.79
N ASN A 143 -11.14 12.47 9.79
CA ASN A 143 -9.76 12.29 10.23
C ASN A 143 -8.92 11.57 9.18
N ILE A 144 -7.61 11.83 9.15
CA ILE A 144 -6.66 11.23 8.21
C ILE A 144 -5.37 10.80 8.93
N PRO A 145 -4.71 9.73 8.42
CA PRO A 145 -5.14 8.93 7.27
C PRO A 145 -6.38 8.09 7.56
N THR A 146 -7.23 7.88 6.57
CA THR A 146 -8.33 6.92 6.67
C THR A 146 -8.20 5.90 5.55
N LEU A 147 -8.07 4.63 5.92
CA LEU A 147 -8.02 3.48 5.01
C LEU A 147 -9.36 2.73 5.06
N ILE A 148 -10.12 2.78 3.97
CA ILE A 148 -11.43 2.15 3.85
C ILE A 148 -11.29 0.85 3.07
N PHE A 149 -11.90 -0.21 3.57
CA PHE A 149 -11.93 -1.55 2.98
C PHE A 149 -13.28 -1.79 2.29
N PHE A 150 -13.26 -2.18 1.02
CA PHE A 150 -14.45 -2.49 0.25
C PHE A 150 -14.41 -3.94 -0.24
N GLU A 151 -15.55 -4.62 -0.16
CA GLU A 151 -15.76 -5.90 -0.84
C GLU A 151 -16.94 -5.75 -1.81
N ASN A 152 -16.72 -6.07 -3.10
CA ASN A 152 -17.73 -5.91 -4.16
C ASN A 152 -18.33 -4.48 -4.21
N GLY A 153 -17.52 -3.45 -3.95
CA GLY A 153 -17.95 -2.05 -3.95
C GLY A 153 -18.71 -1.59 -2.69
N ILE A 154 -18.89 -2.47 -1.71
CA ILE A 154 -19.56 -2.14 -0.44
C ILE A 154 -18.49 -2.00 0.63
N GLU A 155 -18.50 -0.89 1.37
CA GLU A 155 -17.62 -0.71 2.52
C GLU A 155 -17.91 -1.77 3.58
N ILE A 156 -16.86 -2.47 4.00
CA ILE A 156 -16.96 -3.46 5.10
C ILE A 156 -16.49 -2.88 6.43
N ASN A 157 -15.48 -2.00 6.42
CA ASN A 157 -15.01 -1.22 7.57
C ASN A 157 -13.90 -0.25 7.17
N ARG A 158 -13.36 0.53 8.14
CA ARG A 158 -12.25 1.47 7.93
C ARG A 158 -11.34 1.59 9.15
N ILE A 159 -10.06 1.82 8.91
CA ILE A 159 -9.09 2.26 9.92
C ILE A 159 -9.00 3.79 9.81
N VAL A 160 -9.14 4.48 10.93
CA VAL A 160 -9.17 5.95 11.00
C VAL A 160 -8.03 6.44 11.87
N GLU A 161 -7.16 7.25 11.29
CA GLU A 161 -6.03 7.95 11.87
C GLU A 161 -4.94 7.00 12.41
N PHE A 162 -5.23 6.24 13.43
CA PHE A 162 -4.31 5.28 14.04
C PHE A 162 -5.03 3.99 14.43
N PRO A 163 -4.32 2.85 14.57
CA PRO A 163 -4.95 1.59 14.92
C PRO A 163 -5.46 1.57 16.35
N VAL A 164 -6.49 0.75 16.62
CA VAL A 164 -7.07 0.57 17.96
C VAL A 164 -6.08 -0.17 18.88
N VAL A 165 -5.46 -1.23 18.37
CA VAL A 165 -4.44 -2.00 19.08
C VAL A 165 -3.11 -1.92 18.32
N ASN A 166 -3.10 -2.44 17.11
CA ASN A 166 -2.04 -2.33 16.12
C ASN A 166 -2.63 -2.65 14.74
N LEU A 167 -1.93 -2.24 13.67
CA LEU A 167 -2.45 -2.42 12.30
C LEU A 167 -2.71 -3.87 11.93
N LEU A 168 -1.88 -4.83 12.36
CA LEU A 168 -2.10 -6.26 12.03
C LEU A 168 -3.37 -6.80 12.68
N ASP A 169 -3.67 -6.39 13.90
CA ASP A 169 -4.91 -6.78 14.60
C ASP A 169 -6.14 -6.16 13.93
N ASP A 170 -6.08 -4.88 13.60
CA ASP A 170 -7.17 -4.16 12.94
C ASP A 170 -7.45 -4.74 11.54
N PHE A 171 -6.42 -4.94 10.70
CA PHE A 171 -6.55 -5.62 9.42
C PHE A 171 -7.14 -7.03 9.57
N SER A 172 -6.68 -7.79 10.57
CA SER A 172 -7.17 -9.14 10.85
C SER A 172 -8.67 -9.14 11.13
N LYS A 173 -9.13 -8.27 12.02
CA LYS A 173 -10.55 -8.16 12.40
C LYS A 173 -11.42 -7.78 11.20
N ILE A 174 -10.98 -6.78 10.42
CA ILE A 174 -11.73 -6.31 9.24
C ILE A 174 -11.79 -7.40 8.17
N LEU A 175 -10.66 -8.01 7.80
CA LEU A 175 -10.60 -9.06 6.77
C LEU A 175 -11.40 -10.30 7.14
N LYS A 176 -11.43 -10.65 8.43
CA LYS A 176 -12.24 -11.76 8.98
C LYS A 176 -13.69 -11.38 9.25
N LYS A 177 -14.08 -10.13 8.98
CA LYS A 177 -15.43 -9.59 9.23
C LYS A 177 -15.87 -9.76 10.69
N GLN A 178 -14.92 -9.65 11.60
CA GLN A 178 -15.17 -9.67 13.04
C GLN A 178 -15.70 -8.31 13.50
N SER A 179 -16.27 -8.25 14.71
CA SER A 179 -16.65 -6.97 15.30
C SER A 179 -15.41 -6.06 15.44
N TYR A 180 -15.44 -4.95 14.74
CA TYR A 180 -14.38 -3.94 14.77
C TYR A 180 -15.01 -2.55 14.83
N LYS A 181 -14.51 -1.75 15.75
CA LYS A 181 -14.80 -0.33 15.84
C LYS A 181 -13.48 0.40 15.73
N ASN A 182 -13.40 1.39 14.83
CA ASN A 182 -12.20 2.22 14.69
C ASN A 182 -12.05 3.15 15.90
N SER A 183 -10.95 3.88 15.98
CA SER A 183 -10.59 4.74 17.12
C SER A 183 -11.59 5.87 17.41
N TYR A 184 -12.57 6.10 16.51
CA TYR A 184 -13.59 7.15 16.60
C TYR A 184 -15.03 6.63 16.59
N SER A 185 -15.27 5.31 16.76
CA SER A 185 -16.61 4.68 16.70
C SER A 185 -17.18 4.38 18.08
#